data_2a1de1d05fdfdd91fa7e53c5fa8c1e6b
#
_entry.id   2a1de1d05fdfdd91fa7e53c5fa8c1e6b
#
_cell.length_a   1.000
_cell.length_b   1.000
_cell.length_c   1.000
_cell.angle_alpha   90.00
_cell.angle_beta   90.00
_cell.angle_gamma   90.00
#
_symmetry.space_group_name_H-M   'P 1'
#
loop_
_entity.id
_entity.type
_entity.pdbx_description
1 polymer ?
#
loop_
_entity_poly.entity_id
_entity_poly.type
_entity_poly.pdbx_seq_one_letter_code
_entity_poly.pdbx_strand_id
1 'polypeptide(L)'
;MALFGIGLWVYGSLVTSDPHGDPTSSSNIAPAESQSRTTFRPNQGTTPPSDHVESLLVATDDYARSVAFRAILSSADQQQLIALLEESKAIRNFDQRLTTRIEIFRRFAVIAPEAAMLHTSKLPSNRRTPIVEAIFLEWASSDVDEALSHLRTLGSADQRTGLEAILRMRNDWSTDRIMELALEFGHESLGAEILDERQVMRAFDDPRGAWNAILEDSRVEALQFDALATILELWADREGFDVVFEAMESISQLNYPWGFLDPILVPIAQEDPQYALKFVDEFSEEVRRTATFTVVHAWADTDPLAALKAVTELDNHPAHVIDNLLTNVGWELASDSPYEAVEHLPQYLSRDARKYVLEYSIRRIVRESPQDATRLINEIAHGVEDLGGALAAAWAREDASAALDWIDAQEETLQPMLLLETIPALVEVDPDLALSTALNQKISDGQMGLEYEVIRTLAESDIPRATAMLPQVRAGETKSRACAELGRVMVNQNESSAAIKLGSELPESLQDKYFRAIINELYNQDRVALYEVLDLLPQKYQRDAAAYYYRPRSRFESFSRTHWYFTDEQLEKIESYRTL
;
A
#
# COMPACT_ATOMS: atom_id res chain seq x y z
N MET A 1 -0.33 0.00 -0.22
CA MET A 1 -0.99 1.16 -0.88
C MET A 1 -0.58 1.19 -2.33
N ALA A 2 -1.38 0.65 -3.20
CA ALA A 2 -1.27 0.80 -4.65
C ALA A 2 -2.70 0.94 -5.16
N LEU A 3 -3.01 2.13 -5.63
CA LEU A 3 -4.25 2.56 -6.23
C LEU A 3 -4.51 1.74 -7.50
N PHE A 4 -5.56 0.94 -7.49
CA PHE A 4 -6.19 0.47 -8.71
C PHE A 4 -7.44 1.31 -8.96
N GLY A 5 -7.24 2.45 -9.61
CA GLY A 5 -8.30 3.16 -10.30
C GLY A 5 -8.55 2.48 -11.64
N ILE A 6 -9.49 1.56 -11.73
CA ILE A 6 -10.00 1.04 -12.99
C ILE A 6 -11.08 1.98 -13.47
N GLY A 7 -10.81 2.59 -14.62
CA GLY A 7 -11.58 3.65 -15.22
C GLY A 7 -12.98 3.25 -15.65
N LEU A 8 -13.95 3.81 -14.97
CA LEU A 8 -15.27 4.12 -15.53
C LEU A 8 -15.17 5.44 -16.30
N TRP A 9 -14.58 5.41 -17.50
CA TRP A 9 -14.46 6.55 -18.40
C TRP A 9 -15.16 6.28 -19.72
N VAL A 10 -16.48 6.10 -19.72
CA VAL A 10 -17.28 6.05 -20.98
C VAL A 10 -18.61 6.82 -20.94
N TYR A 11 -19.15 7.24 -19.80
CA TYR A 11 -20.41 8.00 -19.81
C TYR A 11 -20.42 9.16 -18.82
N GLY A 12 -19.84 10.27 -19.20
CA GLY A 12 -19.87 11.47 -18.39
C GLY A 12 -19.63 12.77 -19.19
N SER A 13 -20.26 12.93 -20.32
CA SER A 13 -20.21 14.18 -21.09
C SER A 13 -21.58 14.53 -21.64
N LEU A 14 -22.56 14.71 -20.78
CA LEU A 14 -23.78 15.49 -21.10
C LEU A 14 -24.46 15.84 -19.78
N VAL A 15 -24.63 17.17 -19.62
CA VAL A 15 -25.42 17.85 -18.57
C VAL A 15 -24.61 18.25 -17.33
N THR A 16 -23.98 19.42 -17.39
CA THR A 16 -23.94 20.35 -16.27
C THR A 16 -24.64 21.64 -16.71
N SER A 17 -25.90 21.75 -16.32
CA SER A 17 -26.61 23.02 -16.32
C SER A 17 -26.52 23.59 -14.89
N ASP A 18 -25.80 24.69 -14.78
CA ASP A 18 -25.64 25.52 -13.59
C ASP A 18 -26.97 26.23 -13.25
N PRO A 19 -27.51 26.18 -12.03
CA PRO A 19 -28.68 26.91 -11.62
C PRO A 19 -28.34 28.08 -10.71
N HIS A 20 -27.66 29.13 -11.18
CA HIS A 20 -27.71 30.48 -10.58
C HIS A 20 -27.37 31.56 -11.60
N GLY A 21 -28.38 32.18 -12.15
CA GLY A 21 -28.31 33.39 -12.96
C GLY A 21 -29.58 34.19 -12.76
N ASP A 22 -29.45 35.31 -12.07
CA ASP A 22 -30.47 36.30 -11.77
C ASP A 22 -31.12 36.90 -13.04
N PRO A 23 -32.43 37.19 -13.06
CA PRO A 23 -33.12 37.74 -14.22
C PRO A 23 -33.26 39.27 -14.09
N THR A 24 -32.40 40.00 -14.80
CA THR A 24 -32.78 41.36 -15.28
C THR A 24 -31.82 41.85 -16.35
N SER A 25 -32.23 41.81 -17.61
CA SER A 25 -32.13 42.94 -18.53
C SER A 25 -32.68 42.56 -19.93
N SER A 26 -33.79 43.14 -20.23
CA SER A 26 -34.40 43.16 -21.56
C SER A 26 -33.57 44.07 -22.49
N SER A 27 -33.17 43.55 -23.66
CA SER A 27 -32.98 44.42 -24.84
C SER A 27 -33.30 43.65 -26.12
N ASN A 28 -34.22 44.24 -26.86
CA ASN A 28 -34.69 43.92 -28.21
C ASN A 28 -33.55 43.77 -29.22
N ILE A 29 -33.57 42.68 -30.00
CA ILE A 29 -33.00 42.69 -31.37
C ILE A 29 -33.93 41.93 -32.30
N ALA A 30 -34.26 42.54 -33.41
CA ALA A 30 -35.18 42.13 -34.46
C ALA A 30 -34.63 40.94 -35.29
N PRO A 31 -35.50 40.24 -36.07
CA PRO A 31 -35.12 39.07 -36.84
C PRO A 31 -34.37 39.44 -38.12
N ALA A 32 -33.23 38.81 -38.37
CA ALA A 32 -32.52 38.87 -39.63
C ALA A 32 -32.80 37.65 -40.50
N GLU A 33 -33.00 37.94 -41.72
CA GLU A 33 -33.51 37.16 -42.85
C GLU A 33 -32.72 35.88 -43.16
N SER A 34 -33.48 34.91 -43.69
CA SER A 34 -33.07 33.71 -44.40
C SER A 34 -32.07 33.91 -45.51
N GLN A 35 -30.90 33.26 -45.46
CA GLN A 35 -30.08 33.06 -46.64
C GLN A 35 -29.68 31.59 -46.86
N SER A 36 -30.21 31.10 -47.97
CA SER A 36 -29.64 30.14 -48.96
C SER A 36 -29.10 28.81 -48.45
N ARG A 37 -29.90 27.76 -48.65
CA ARG A 37 -29.44 26.38 -48.85
C ARG A 37 -28.52 26.33 -50.07
N THR A 38 -27.22 26.10 -49.83
CA THR A 38 -26.29 25.66 -50.86
C THR A 38 -26.34 24.14 -50.96
N THR A 39 -26.91 23.63 -52.01
CA THR A 39 -26.89 22.22 -52.40
C THR A 39 -25.47 21.82 -52.78
N PHE A 40 -24.86 20.92 -52.00
CA PHE A 40 -23.56 20.30 -52.32
C PHE A 40 -23.76 19.32 -53.48
N ARG A 41 -23.22 19.61 -54.67
CA ARG A 41 -23.05 18.64 -55.77
C ARG A 41 -21.72 17.91 -55.58
N PRO A 42 -21.66 16.57 -55.58
CA PRO A 42 -20.39 15.89 -55.57
C PRO A 42 -19.69 16.05 -56.93
N ASN A 43 -18.49 16.58 -56.91
CA ASN A 43 -17.61 16.70 -58.05
C ASN A 43 -16.93 15.37 -58.31
N GLN A 44 -17.12 14.76 -59.46
CA GLN A 44 -16.44 13.55 -59.89
C GLN A 44 -15.05 13.91 -60.41
N GLY A 45 -14.03 13.24 -59.87
CA GLY A 45 -12.77 12.97 -60.54
C GLY A 45 -11.67 14.00 -60.33
N THR A 46 -10.92 13.79 -59.28
CA THR A 46 -9.45 14.04 -59.27
C THR A 46 -8.83 13.18 -58.19
N THR A 47 -7.76 12.45 -58.53
CA THR A 47 -6.89 11.68 -57.64
C THR A 47 -6.41 12.61 -56.54
N PRO A 48 -6.55 12.29 -55.23
CA PRO A 48 -6.17 13.19 -54.17
C PRO A 48 -4.64 13.20 -53.98
N PRO A 49 -4.07 14.34 -53.63
CA PRO A 49 -2.66 14.45 -53.35
C PRO A 49 -2.29 13.82 -51.98
N SER A 50 -1.03 13.48 -51.85
CA SER A 50 -0.40 12.75 -50.77
C SER A 50 -0.37 13.43 -49.38
N ASP A 51 -1.16 14.45 -49.12
CA ASP A 51 -1.12 15.27 -47.86
C ASP A 51 -2.40 15.13 -47.02
N HIS A 52 -3.00 13.93 -46.95
CA HIS A 52 -4.36 13.76 -46.42
C HIS A 52 -4.47 13.92 -44.93
N VAL A 53 -3.51 13.43 -44.12
CA VAL A 53 -3.57 13.53 -42.65
C VAL A 53 -3.21 14.95 -42.19
N GLU A 54 -2.24 15.63 -42.82
CA GLU A 54 -1.87 17.00 -42.47
C GLU A 54 -3.00 17.99 -42.78
N SER A 55 -3.72 17.81 -43.87
CA SER A 55 -4.88 18.63 -44.23
C SER A 55 -6.06 18.48 -43.27
N LEU A 56 -6.22 17.31 -42.66
CA LEU A 56 -7.24 17.03 -41.63
C LEU A 56 -6.88 17.66 -40.28
N LEU A 57 -5.60 17.81 -39.97
CA LEU A 57 -5.13 18.44 -38.72
C LEU A 57 -5.32 19.96 -38.70
N VAL A 58 -5.49 20.59 -39.85
CA VAL A 58 -5.71 22.06 -40.02
C VAL A 58 -7.19 22.44 -39.89
N ALA A 59 -8.12 21.49 -39.95
CA ALA A 59 -9.54 21.79 -39.79
C ALA A 59 -9.86 22.33 -38.39
N THR A 60 -10.54 23.45 -38.29
CA THR A 60 -10.83 24.18 -37.05
C THR A 60 -11.96 23.57 -36.21
N ASP A 61 -12.70 22.60 -36.76
CA ASP A 61 -13.81 21.90 -36.10
C ASP A 61 -13.50 20.39 -35.95
N ASP A 62 -13.45 19.91 -34.70
CA ASP A 62 -13.17 18.52 -34.36
C ASP A 62 -14.19 17.54 -34.93
N TYR A 63 -15.45 17.91 -34.98
CA TYR A 63 -16.52 17.06 -35.55
C TYR A 63 -16.37 16.92 -37.06
N ALA A 64 -16.19 18.02 -37.78
CA ALA A 64 -15.98 18.01 -39.24
C ALA A 64 -14.74 17.19 -39.62
N ARG A 65 -13.68 17.28 -38.81
CA ARG A 65 -12.44 16.51 -38.95
C ARG A 65 -12.69 15.00 -38.79
N SER A 66 -13.41 14.59 -37.76
CA SER A 66 -13.76 13.18 -37.52
C SER A 66 -14.61 12.61 -38.66
N VAL A 67 -15.59 13.36 -39.15
CA VAL A 67 -16.45 12.94 -40.27
C VAL A 67 -15.64 12.77 -41.54
N ALA A 68 -14.76 13.74 -41.88
CA ALA A 68 -13.91 13.67 -43.06
C ALA A 68 -12.93 12.50 -42.99
N PHE A 69 -12.33 12.27 -41.81
CA PHE A 69 -11.40 11.15 -41.60
C PHE A 69 -12.09 9.79 -41.75
N ARG A 70 -13.27 9.60 -41.17
CA ARG A 70 -14.08 8.39 -41.35
C ARG A 70 -14.47 8.16 -42.81
N ALA A 71 -14.76 9.21 -43.57
CA ALA A 71 -15.05 9.09 -45.01
C ALA A 71 -13.83 8.57 -45.77
N ILE A 72 -12.63 9.07 -45.48
CA ILE A 72 -11.37 8.58 -46.06
C ILE A 72 -11.16 7.09 -45.70
N LEU A 73 -11.25 6.74 -44.41
CA LEU A 73 -11.07 5.36 -43.95
C LEU A 73 -12.06 4.39 -44.60
N SER A 74 -13.32 4.80 -44.76
CA SER A 74 -14.36 3.94 -45.34
C SER A 74 -14.08 3.50 -46.79
N SER A 75 -13.38 4.32 -47.57
CA SER A 75 -13.03 4.07 -48.95
C SER A 75 -11.60 3.53 -49.16
N ALA A 76 -10.77 3.56 -48.10
CA ALA A 76 -9.36 3.18 -48.18
C ALA A 76 -9.17 1.67 -48.38
N ASP A 77 -8.28 1.29 -49.30
CA ASP A 77 -7.76 -0.04 -49.44
C ASP A 77 -6.57 -0.32 -48.52
N GLN A 78 -6.07 -1.56 -48.51
CA GLN A 78 -4.96 -1.98 -47.65
C GLN A 78 -3.70 -1.12 -47.83
N GLN A 79 -3.34 -0.76 -49.07
CA GLN A 79 -2.13 0.03 -49.34
C GLN A 79 -2.28 1.47 -48.82
N GLN A 80 -3.47 2.03 -49.02
CA GLN A 80 -3.80 3.37 -48.51
C GLN A 80 -3.80 3.42 -46.99
N LEU A 81 -4.28 2.38 -46.29
CA LEU A 81 -4.23 2.29 -44.83
C LEU A 81 -2.80 2.23 -44.31
N ILE A 82 -1.91 1.50 -44.98
CA ILE A 82 -0.48 1.46 -44.65
C ILE A 82 0.15 2.85 -44.84
N ALA A 83 -0.18 3.54 -45.93
CA ALA A 83 0.29 4.90 -46.14
C ALA A 83 -0.18 5.88 -45.02
N LEU A 84 -1.47 5.81 -44.64
CA LEU A 84 -2.04 6.59 -43.54
C LEU A 84 -1.36 6.30 -42.17
N LEU A 85 -0.96 5.04 -41.92
CA LEU A 85 -0.18 4.69 -40.70
C LEU A 85 1.19 5.35 -40.71
N GLU A 86 1.86 5.45 -41.86
CA GLU A 86 3.15 6.17 -41.98
C GLU A 86 2.96 7.68 -41.81
N GLU A 87 1.97 8.27 -42.46
CA GLU A 87 1.64 9.69 -42.32
C GLU A 87 1.27 10.07 -40.86
N SER A 88 0.59 9.17 -40.14
CA SER A 88 0.23 9.38 -38.72
C SER A 88 1.43 9.65 -37.81
N LYS A 89 2.64 9.29 -38.23
CA LYS A 89 3.88 9.55 -37.46
C LYS A 89 4.19 11.05 -37.36
N ALA A 90 3.71 11.87 -38.27
CA ALA A 90 3.89 13.32 -38.28
C ALA A 90 3.05 14.03 -37.21
N ILE A 91 2.01 13.40 -36.67
CA ILE A 91 1.16 13.95 -35.62
C ILE A 91 1.98 14.14 -34.34
N ARG A 92 2.16 15.39 -33.91
CA ARG A 92 3.00 15.73 -32.75
C ARG A 92 2.35 15.36 -31.42
N ASN A 93 1.04 15.61 -31.27
CA ASN A 93 0.30 15.26 -30.06
C ASN A 93 0.21 13.73 -29.92
N PHE A 94 0.61 13.21 -28.78
CA PHE A 94 0.67 11.76 -28.53
C PHE A 94 -0.72 11.11 -28.56
N ASP A 95 -1.69 11.66 -27.83
CA ASP A 95 -3.04 11.09 -27.69
C ASP A 95 -3.78 11.14 -29.01
N GLN A 96 -3.69 12.25 -29.72
CA GLN A 96 -4.28 12.41 -31.05
C GLN A 96 -3.67 11.42 -32.05
N ARG A 97 -2.36 11.22 -32.00
CA ARG A 97 -1.68 10.21 -32.84
C ARG A 97 -2.14 8.81 -32.52
N LEU A 98 -2.27 8.45 -31.24
CA LEU A 98 -2.75 7.13 -30.82
C LEU A 98 -4.19 6.90 -31.26
N THR A 99 -5.09 7.82 -31.01
CA THR A 99 -6.50 7.76 -31.43
C THR A 99 -6.63 7.63 -32.94
N THR A 100 -5.89 8.44 -33.70
CA THR A 100 -5.87 8.36 -35.18
C THR A 100 -5.41 6.98 -35.65
N ARG A 101 -4.38 6.41 -35.04
CA ARG A 101 -3.87 5.08 -35.39
C ARG A 101 -4.85 3.98 -35.04
N ILE A 102 -5.54 4.06 -33.90
CA ILE A 102 -6.58 3.10 -33.51
C ILE A 102 -7.68 3.06 -34.59
N GLU A 103 -8.16 4.21 -35.04
CA GLU A 103 -9.19 4.26 -36.10
C GLU A 103 -8.70 3.69 -37.45
N ILE A 104 -7.43 3.94 -37.80
CA ILE A 104 -6.84 3.31 -39.01
C ILE A 104 -6.77 1.79 -38.86
N PHE A 105 -6.30 1.31 -37.69
CA PHE A 105 -6.19 -0.14 -37.44
C PHE A 105 -7.54 -0.83 -37.35
N ARG A 106 -8.58 -0.20 -36.83
CA ARG A 106 -9.96 -0.69 -36.86
C ARG A 106 -10.39 -0.96 -38.33
N ARG A 107 -10.23 0.05 -39.17
CA ARG A 107 -10.56 -0.14 -40.60
C ARG A 107 -9.68 -1.19 -41.26
N PHE A 108 -8.40 -1.25 -40.90
CA PHE A 108 -7.47 -2.26 -41.43
C PHE A 108 -7.90 -3.68 -41.02
N ALA A 109 -8.36 -3.87 -39.79
CA ALA A 109 -8.87 -5.14 -39.29
C ALA A 109 -10.10 -5.64 -40.04
N VAL A 110 -10.98 -4.74 -40.49
CA VAL A 110 -12.13 -5.10 -41.33
C VAL A 110 -11.72 -5.62 -42.72
N ILE A 111 -10.61 -5.15 -43.28
CA ILE A 111 -10.18 -5.48 -44.64
C ILE A 111 -9.19 -6.66 -44.67
N ALA A 112 -8.19 -6.61 -43.78
CA ALA A 112 -7.08 -7.56 -43.74
C ALA A 112 -6.54 -7.68 -42.31
N PRO A 113 -7.23 -8.38 -41.38
CA PRO A 113 -6.91 -8.41 -39.95
C PRO A 113 -5.53 -9.00 -39.64
N GLU A 114 -5.11 -10.07 -40.33
CA GLU A 114 -3.77 -10.64 -40.14
C GLU A 114 -2.68 -9.65 -40.55
N ALA A 115 -2.86 -8.91 -41.63
CA ALA A 115 -1.93 -7.87 -42.03
C ALA A 115 -1.90 -6.72 -41.05
N ALA A 116 -3.05 -6.33 -40.49
CA ALA A 116 -3.13 -5.34 -39.42
C ALA A 116 -2.29 -5.77 -38.19
N MET A 117 -2.45 -7.02 -37.74
CA MET A 117 -1.66 -7.56 -36.61
C MET A 117 -0.16 -7.57 -36.91
N LEU A 118 0.24 -7.91 -38.13
CA LEU A 118 1.66 -7.88 -38.50
C LEU A 118 2.27 -6.48 -38.35
N HIS A 119 1.53 -5.41 -38.66
CA HIS A 119 1.98 -4.04 -38.51
C HIS A 119 2.08 -3.56 -37.05
N THR A 120 1.47 -4.27 -36.09
CA THR A 120 1.61 -3.95 -34.66
C THR A 120 2.92 -4.43 -34.06
N SER A 121 3.59 -5.42 -34.66
CA SER A 121 4.77 -6.11 -34.10
C SER A 121 5.95 -5.20 -33.76
N LYS A 122 6.06 -4.06 -34.42
CA LYS A 122 7.14 -3.05 -34.20
C LYS A 122 6.76 -1.96 -33.18
N LEU A 123 5.57 -2.04 -32.59
CA LEU A 123 5.11 -1.05 -31.63
C LEU A 123 5.54 -1.42 -30.20
N PRO A 124 5.92 -0.45 -29.36
CA PRO A 124 6.15 -0.70 -27.93
C PRO A 124 4.82 -1.07 -27.25
N SER A 125 4.89 -1.87 -26.18
CA SER A 125 3.72 -2.49 -25.52
C SER A 125 2.63 -1.49 -25.15
N ASN A 126 2.98 -0.34 -24.56
CA ASN A 126 2.00 0.70 -24.18
C ASN A 126 1.21 1.33 -25.35
N ARG A 127 1.68 1.18 -26.56
CA ARG A 127 0.99 1.62 -27.80
C ARG A 127 0.34 0.47 -28.55
N ARG A 128 0.85 -0.73 -28.33
CA ARG A 128 0.39 -1.94 -29.00
C ARG A 128 -0.92 -2.44 -28.41
N THR A 129 -1.04 -2.48 -27.08
CA THR A 129 -2.22 -2.99 -26.38
C THR A 129 -3.55 -2.38 -26.90
N PRO A 130 -3.79 -1.06 -26.91
CA PRO A 130 -5.05 -0.49 -27.37
C PRO A 130 -5.31 -0.71 -28.87
N ILE A 131 -4.26 -0.93 -29.65
CA ILE A 131 -4.38 -1.24 -31.08
C ILE A 131 -4.74 -2.71 -31.28
N VAL A 132 -4.13 -3.63 -30.56
CA VAL A 132 -4.47 -5.07 -30.60
C VAL A 132 -5.92 -5.27 -30.17
N GLU A 133 -6.34 -4.63 -29.10
CA GLU A 133 -7.74 -4.62 -28.66
C GLU A 133 -8.68 -4.18 -29.79
N ALA A 134 -8.41 -3.03 -30.40
CA ALA A 134 -9.23 -2.50 -31.49
C ALA A 134 -9.29 -3.44 -32.69
N ILE A 135 -8.18 -4.11 -33.05
CA ILE A 135 -8.13 -5.08 -34.14
C ILE A 135 -9.02 -6.30 -33.83
N PHE A 136 -8.89 -6.87 -32.60
CA PHE A 136 -9.66 -8.06 -32.24
C PHE A 136 -11.15 -7.78 -32.06
N LEU A 137 -11.54 -6.58 -31.61
CA LEU A 137 -12.94 -6.14 -31.58
C LEU A 137 -13.56 -6.17 -32.98
N GLU A 138 -12.89 -5.59 -33.96
CA GLU A 138 -13.40 -5.56 -35.37
C GLU A 138 -13.34 -6.95 -36.02
N TRP A 139 -12.25 -7.68 -35.82
CA TRP A 139 -12.09 -9.00 -36.39
C TRP A 139 -13.15 -9.99 -35.86
N ALA A 140 -13.32 -10.06 -34.56
CA ALA A 140 -14.29 -10.93 -33.93
C ALA A 140 -15.75 -10.54 -34.24
N SER A 141 -16.01 -9.28 -34.58
CA SER A 141 -17.34 -8.85 -35.06
C SER A 141 -17.68 -9.42 -36.44
N SER A 142 -16.67 -9.66 -37.27
CA SER A 142 -16.83 -10.23 -38.64
C SER A 142 -16.68 -11.76 -38.66
N ASP A 143 -15.64 -12.29 -38.03
CA ASP A 143 -15.36 -13.74 -37.94
C ASP A 143 -14.63 -14.06 -36.61
N VAL A 144 -15.39 -14.50 -35.60
CA VAL A 144 -14.85 -14.82 -34.29
C VAL A 144 -13.99 -16.08 -34.29
N ASP A 145 -14.29 -17.06 -35.12
CA ASP A 145 -13.56 -18.33 -35.18
C ASP A 145 -12.18 -18.12 -35.80
N GLU A 146 -12.09 -17.30 -36.86
CA GLU A 146 -10.83 -16.90 -37.47
C GLU A 146 -9.99 -16.05 -36.47
N ALA A 147 -10.61 -15.09 -35.78
CA ALA A 147 -9.96 -14.27 -34.74
C ALA A 147 -9.37 -15.15 -33.62
N LEU A 148 -10.12 -16.10 -33.08
CA LEU A 148 -9.65 -17.05 -32.06
C LEU A 148 -8.53 -17.96 -32.58
N SER A 149 -8.63 -18.40 -33.85
CA SER A 149 -7.59 -19.22 -34.49
C SER A 149 -6.26 -18.46 -34.57
N HIS A 150 -6.32 -17.20 -34.97
CA HIS A 150 -5.12 -16.35 -35.01
C HIS A 150 -4.59 -16.03 -33.60
N LEU A 151 -5.48 -15.76 -32.63
CA LEU A 151 -5.13 -15.49 -31.27
C LEU A 151 -4.25 -16.60 -30.66
N ARG A 152 -4.52 -17.87 -30.97
CA ARG A 152 -3.71 -19.03 -30.52
C ARG A 152 -2.26 -18.97 -30.99
N THR A 153 -1.94 -18.21 -32.02
CA THR A 153 -0.58 -18.08 -32.57
C THR A 153 0.23 -16.97 -31.94
N LEU A 154 -0.40 -16.12 -31.14
CA LEU A 154 0.22 -14.93 -30.54
C LEU A 154 0.96 -15.23 -29.23
N GLY A 155 1.77 -14.29 -28.76
CA GLY A 155 2.38 -14.35 -27.43
C GLY A 155 1.39 -13.96 -26.33
N SER A 156 1.64 -14.42 -25.10
CA SER A 156 0.73 -14.32 -23.95
C SER A 156 0.12 -12.93 -23.71
N ALA A 157 0.89 -11.85 -23.88
CA ALA A 157 0.38 -10.49 -23.66
C ALA A 157 -0.68 -10.09 -24.69
N ASP A 158 -0.44 -10.39 -25.98
CA ASP A 158 -1.40 -10.10 -27.04
C ASP A 158 -2.58 -11.08 -26.99
N GLN A 159 -2.34 -12.34 -26.56
CA GLN A 159 -3.41 -13.31 -26.32
C GLN A 159 -4.39 -12.80 -25.27
N ARG A 160 -3.89 -12.33 -24.12
CA ARG A 160 -4.75 -11.75 -23.08
C ARG A 160 -5.57 -10.58 -23.61
N THR A 161 -4.91 -9.62 -24.26
CA THR A 161 -5.60 -8.42 -24.80
C THR A 161 -6.67 -8.78 -25.84
N GLY A 162 -6.33 -9.66 -26.78
CA GLY A 162 -7.29 -10.07 -27.82
C GLY A 162 -8.43 -10.92 -27.27
N LEU A 163 -8.15 -11.82 -26.32
CA LEU A 163 -9.17 -12.61 -25.64
C LEU A 163 -10.15 -11.71 -24.87
N GLU A 164 -9.62 -10.75 -24.09
CA GLU A 164 -10.41 -9.78 -23.35
C GLU A 164 -11.37 -9.02 -24.28
N ALA A 165 -10.86 -8.49 -25.39
CA ALA A 165 -11.66 -7.79 -26.39
C ALA A 165 -12.80 -8.66 -26.94
N ILE A 166 -12.52 -9.93 -27.26
CA ILE A 166 -13.52 -10.88 -27.75
C ILE A 166 -14.56 -11.20 -26.68
N LEU A 167 -14.14 -11.52 -25.47
CA LEU A 167 -15.05 -11.91 -24.38
C LEU A 167 -15.97 -10.76 -23.95
N ARG A 168 -15.47 -9.52 -23.89
CA ARG A 168 -16.28 -8.33 -23.57
C ARG A 168 -17.32 -8.03 -24.67
N MET A 169 -17.00 -8.29 -25.92
CA MET A 169 -17.91 -8.05 -27.03
C MET A 169 -19.03 -9.10 -27.12
N ARG A 170 -18.75 -10.35 -26.77
CA ARG A 170 -19.66 -11.49 -27.00
C ARG A 170 -20.62 -11.72 -25.84
N ASN A 171 -21.49 -10.75 -25.57
CA ASN A 171 -22.53 -10.84 -24.51
C ASN A 171 -23.53 -12.01 -24.69
N ASP A 172 -23.56 -12.62 -25.86
CA ASP A 172 -24.38 -13.79 -26.21
C ASP A 172 -23.78 -15.14 -25.76
N TRP A 173 -22.52 -15.17 -25.30
CA TRP A 173 -21.87 -16.41 -24.88
C TRP A 173 -22.25 -16.82 -23.46
N SER A 174 -22.43 -18.15 -23.28
CA SER A 174 -22.67 -18.71 -21.94
C SER A 174 -21.44 -18.62 -21.05
N THR A 175 -21.69 -18.68 -19.74
CA THR A 175 -20.65 -18.78 -18.70
C THR A 175 -19.63 -19.87 -19.01
N ASP A 176 -20.11 -21.08 -19.37
CA ASP A 176 -19.25 -22.23 -19.67
C ASP A 176 -18.33 -21.95 -20.87
N ARG A 177 -18.85 -21.30 -21.91
CA ARG A 177 -18.05 -20.97 -23.10
C ARG A 177 -16.97 -19.94 -22.80
N ILE A 178 -17.24 -18.95 -21.98
CA ILE A 178 -16.27 -17.95 -21.55
C ILE A 178 -15.16 -18.61 -20.75
N MET A 179 -15.51 -19.45 -19.78
CA MET A 179 -14.53 -20.13 -18.93
C MET A 179 -13.72 -21.16 -19.70
N GLU A 180 -14.34 -21.90 -20.63
CA GLU A 180 -13.64 -22.82 -21.52
C GLU A 180 -12.52 -22.11 -22.30
N LEU A 181 -12.85 -20.96 -22.92
CA LEU A 181 -11.86 -20.18 -23.66
C LEU A 181 -10.81 -19.57 -22.74
N ALA A 182 -11.20 -19.00 -21.60
CA ALA A 182 -10.27 -18.44 -20.62
C ALA A 182 -9.27 -19.52 -20.14
N LEU A 183 -9.74 -20.73 -19.87
CA LEU A 183 -8.91 -21.88 -19.49
C LEU A 183 -7.99 -22.31 -20.65
N GLU A 184 -8.52 -22.41 -21.88
CA GLU A 184 -7.75 -22.77 -23.08
C GLU A 184 -6.53 -21.85 -23.27
N PHE A 185 -6.71 -20.55 -23.04
CA PHE A 185 -5.64 -19.55 -23.16
C PHE A 185 -4.81 -19.35 -21.88
N GLY A 186 -5.12 -20.03 -20.76
CA GLY A 186 -4.43 -19.86 -19.49
C GLY A 186 -4.71 -18.52 -18.80
N HIS A 187 -5.89 -17.95 -19.01
CA HIS A 187 -6.35 -16.67 -18.47
C HIS A 187 -7.68 -16.82 -17.69
N GLU A 188 -7.76 -17.79 -16.80
CA GLU A 188 -8.98 -18.11 -16.03
C GLU A 188 -9.50 -16.92 -15.21
N SER A 189 -8.59 -16.14 -14.62
CA SER A 189 -8.95 -14.93 -13.89
C SER A 189 -9.65 -13.87 -14.76
N LEU A 190 -9.26 -13.75 -16.03
CA LEU A 190 -9.93 -12.87 -16.98
C LEU A 190 -11.35 -13.33 -17.27
N GLY A 191 -11.55 -14.64 -17.42
CA GLY A 191 -12.89 -15.22 -17.63
C GLY A 191 -13.82 -14.89 -16.44
N ALA A 192 -13.33 -15.06 -15.21
CA ALA A 192 -14.06 -14.70 -14.01
C ALA A 192 -14.37 -13.20 -13.94
N GLU A 193 -13.39 -12.34 -14.18
CA GLU A 193 -13.54 -10.87 -14.20
C GLU A 193 -14.65 -10.43 -15.18
N ILE A 194 -14.66 -10.97 -16.40
CA ILE A 194 -15.69 -10.67 -17.42
C ILE A 194 -17.10 -11.12 -16.98
N LEU A 195 -17.20 -12.26 -16.29
CA LEU A 195 -18.47 -12.74 -15.78
C LEU A 195 -18.99 -11.87 -14.63
N ASP A 196 -18.11 -11.45 -13.74
CA ASP A 196 -18.45 -10.56 -12.64
C ASP A 196 -18.90 -9.19 -13.17
N GLU A 197 -18.18 -8.60 -14.14
CA GLU A 197 -18.62 -7.37 -14.84
C GLU A 197 -20.03 -7.49 -15.43
N ARG A 198 -20.36 -8.65 -16.00
CA ARG A 198 -21.71 -8.90 -16.55
C ARG A 198 -22.78 -8.94 -15.48
N GLN A 199 -22.50 -9.51 -14.31
CA GLN A 199 -23.44 -9.50 -13.21
C GLN A 199 -23.63 -8.08 -12.65
N VAL A 200 -22.55 -7.30 -12.51
CA VAL A 200 -22.64 -5.88 -12.14
C VAL A 200 -23.50 -5.09 -13.14
N MET A 201 -23.29 -5.30 -14.45
CA MET A 201 -24.13 -4.65 -15.47
C MET A 201 -25.59 -5.09 -15.40
N ARG A 202 -25.86 -6.36 -15.10
CA ARG A 202 -27.23 -6.86 -14.89
C ARG A 202 -27.89 -6.24 -13.65
N ALA A 203 -27.10 -5.91 -12.62
CA ALA A 203 -27.62 -5.33 -11.37
C ALA A 203 -28.30 -3.97 -11.56
N PHE A 204 -28.00 -3.23 -12.64
CA PHE A 204 -28.73 -1.99 -12.97
C PHE A 204 -30.22 -2.24 -13.20
N ASP A 205 -30.60 -3.42 -13.72
CA ASP A 205 -32.00 -3.78 -13.98
C ASP A 205 -32.56 -4.74 -12.94
N ASP A 206 -31.76 -5.68 -12.43
CA ASP A 206 -32.14 -6.74 -11.50
C ASP A 206 -31.01 -7.03 -10.49
N PRO A 207 -30.80 -6.19 -9.49
CA PRO A 207 -29.71 -6.35 -8.54
C PRO A 207 -29.82 -7.62 -7.71
N ARG A 208 -31.03 -8.00 -7.27
CA ARG A 208 -31.26 -9.24 -6.52
C ARG A 208 -30.93 -10.48 -7.34
N GLY A 209 -31.34 -10.50 -8.60
CA GLY A 209 -31.02 -11.61 -9.51
C GLY A 209 -29.52 -11.68 -9.84
N ALA A 210 -28.84 -10.54 -9.95
CA ALA A 210 -27.39 -10.48 -10.13
C ALA A 210 -26.64 -10.98 -8.89
N TRP A 211 -27.07 -10.56 -7.70
CA TRP A 211 -26.55 -11.04 -6.42
C TRP A 211 -26.63 -12.56 -6.29
N ASN A 212 -27.82 -13.12 -6.47
CA ASN A 212 -28.03 -14.56 -6.37
C ASN A 212 -27.21 -15.35 -7.42
N ALA A 213 -27.06 -14.81 -8.63
CA ALA A 213 -26.27 -15.46 -9.68
C ALA A 213 -24.77 -15.58 -9.31
N ILE A 214 -24.21 -14.61 -8.60
CA ILE A 214 -22.82 -14.72 -8.09
C ILE A 214 -22.76 -15.75 -6.96
N LEU A 215 -23.71 -15.76 -6.02
CA LEU A 215 -23.71 -16.73 -4.91
C LEU A 215 -23.92 -18.19 -5.36
N GLU A 216 -24.66 -18.42 -6.44
CA GLU A 216 -24.85 -19.74 -7.03
C GLU A 216 -23.62 -20.24 -7.79
N ASP A 217 -22.71 -19.35 -8.14
CA ASP A 217 -21.47 -19.71 -8.80
C ASP A 217 -20.51 -20.39 -7.83
N SER A 218 -20.18 -21.65 -8.08
CA SER A 218 -19.30 -22.47 -7.23
C SER A 218 -17.86 -21.98 -7.13
N ARG A 219 -17.53 -20.88 -7.80
CA ARG A 219 -16.20 -20.26 -7.88
C ARG A 219 -16.04 -19.08 -6.93
N VAL A 220 -16.78 -19.02 -5.82
CA VAL A 220 -16.70 -17.90 -4.85
C VAL A 220 -15.27 -17.77 -4.32
N GLU A 221 -14.49 -16.92 -4.96
CA GLU A 221 -13.14 -16.52 -4.57
C GLU A 221 -13.11 -15.03 -4.25
N ALA A 222 -12.00 -14.53 -3.68
CA ALA A 222 -11.85 -13.14 -3.23
C ALA A 222 -12.20 -12.07 -4.30
N LEU A 223 -12.06 -12.38 -5.58
CA LEU A 223 -12.38 -11.46 -6.69
C LEU A 223 -13.89 -11.16 -6.82
N GLN A 224 -14.77 -12.06 -6.36
CA GLN A 224 -16.22 -11.87 -6.48
C GLN A 224 -16.79 -10.92 -5.43
N PHE A 225 -16.06 -10.67 -4.34
CA PHE A 225 -16.52 -9.75 -3.30
C PHE A 225 -16.61 -8.30 -3.77
N ASP A 226 -15.75 -7.86 -4.68
CA ASP A 226 -15.81 -6.51 -5.26
C ASP A 226 -17.08 -6.34 -6.11
N ALA A 227 -17.43 -7.37 -6.88
CA ALA A 227 -18.67 -7.37 -7.66
C ALA A 227 -19.91 -7.41 -6.76
N LEU A 228 -19.91 -8.23 -5.71
CA LEU A 228 -20.98 -8.29 -4.71
C LEU A 228 -21.15 -6.94 -3.98
N ALA A 229 -20.06 -6.28 -3.58
CA ALA A 229 -20.11 -4.97 -2.95
C ALA A 229 -20.76 -3.93 -3.87
N THR A 230 -20.36 -3.89 -5.16
CA THR A 230 -20.95 -2.99 -6.16
C THR A 230 -22.42 -3.30 -6.41
N ILE A 231 -22.81 -4.58 -6.48
CA ILE A 231 -24.20 -4.99 -6.67
C ILE A 231 -25.04 -4.61 -5.46
N LEU A 232 -24.49 -4.77 -4.24
CA LEU A 232 -25.18 -4.40 -3.01
C LEU A 232 -25.41 -2.89 -2.91
N GLU A 233 -24.43 -2.08 -3.34
CA GLU A 233 -24.58 -0.63 -3.45
C GLU A 233 -25.72 -0.26 -4.39
N LEU A 234 -25.73 -0.81 -5.63
CA LEU A 234 -26.79 -0.59 -6.60
C LEU A 234 -28.16 -1.06 -6.10
N TRP A 235 -28.18 -2.16 -5.34
CA TRP A 235 -29.40 -2.70 -4.76
C TRP A 235 -29.95 -1.81 -3.65
N ALA A 236 -29.08 -1.33 -2.75
CA ALA A 236 -29.44 -0.41 -1.68
C ALA A 236 -29.92 0.96 -2.22
N ASP A 237 -29.28 1.50 -3.25
CA ASP A 237 -29.69 2.73 -3.92
C ASP A 237 -31.11 2.62 -4.52
N ARG A 238 -31.47 1.44 -5.00
CA ARG A 238 -32.73 1.22 -5.68
C ARG A 238 -33.90 0.87 -4.73
N GLU A 239 -33.64 0.01 -3.75
CA GLU A 239 -34.69 -0.58 -2.89
C GLU A 239 -34.62 -0.11 -1.43
N GLY A 240 -33.57 0.65 -1.08
CA GLY A 240 -33.29 1.13 0.27
C GLY A 240 -32.35 0.22 1.06
N PHE A 241 -31.85 0.71 2.19
CA PHE A 241 -30.80 0.02 2.97
C PHE A 241 -31.26 -1.28 3.64
N ASP A 242 -32.55 -1.54 3.77
CA ASP A 242 -33.07 -2.79 4.37
C ASP A 242 -32.58 -4.05 3.61
N VAL A 243 -32.25 -3.92 2.31
CA VAL A 243 -31.71 -5.03 1.50
C VAL A 243 -30.36 -5.55 2.01
N VAL A 244 -29.63 -4.72 2.77
CA VAL A 244 -28.33 -5.12 3.35
C VAL A 244 -28.51 -6.28 4.32
N PHE A 245 -29.61 -6.31 5.10
CA PHE A 245 -29.88 -7.44 6.01
C PHE A 245 -30.14 -8.73 5.23
N GLU A 246 -30.90 -8.67 4.14
CA GLU A 246 -31.15 -9.82 3.26
C GLU A 246 -29.86 -10.34 2.62
N ALA A 247 -29.02 -9.41 2.13
CA ALA A 247 -27.73 -9.74 1.55
C ALA A 247 -26.82 -10.42 2.60
N MET A 248 -26.71 -9.85 3.81
CA MET A 248 -25.90 -10.39 4.89
C MET A 248 -26.36 -11.77 5.35
N GLU A 249 -27.66 -12.01 5.43
CA GLU A 249 -28.21 -13.34 5.76
C GLU A 249 -27.78 -14.37 4.71
N SER A 250 -27.83 -14.01 3.42
CA SER A 250 -27.48 -14.90 2.31
C SER A 250 -26.00 -15.30 2.28
N ILE A 251 -25.10 -14.45 2.78
CA ILE A 251 -23.64 -14.71 2.85
C ILE A 251 -23.13 -15.07 4.24
N SER A 252 -23.99 -15.25 5.21
CA SER A 252 -23.63 -15.50 6.63
C SER A 252 -22.70 -16.70 6.85
N GLN A 253 -22.66 -17.64 5.91
CA GLN A 253 -21.80 -18.81 5.93
C GLN A 253 -20.45 -18.62 5.18
N LEU A 254 -20.28 -17.47 4.51
CA LEU A 254 -19.08 -17.16 3.76
C LEU A 254 -18.13 -16.31 4.62
N ASN A 255 -16.83 -16.54 4.45
CA ASN A 255 -15.81 -15.69 5.06
C ASN A 255 -15.50 -14.53 4.11
N TYR A 256 -16.16 -13.39 4.31
CA TYR A 256 -15.99 -12.21 3.47
C TYR A 256 -14.91 -11.25 3.99
N PRO A 257 -14.23 -10.50 3.10
CA PRO A 257 -13.15 -9.59 3.46
C PRO A 257 -13.65 -8.36 4.24
N TRP A 258 -12.75 -7.78 5.03
CA TRP A 258 -12.96 -6.49 5.68
C TRP A 258 -13.25 -5.43 4.62
N GLY A 259 -14.18 -4.53 4.92
CA GLY A 259 -14.55 -3.46 3.99
C GLY A 259 -15.60 -3.83 2.93
N PHE A 260 -16.10 -5.06 2.94
CA PHE A 260 -17.16 -5.45 2.01
C PHE A 260 -18.41 -4.54 2.08
N LEU A 261 -18.74 -4.01 3.27
CA LEU A 261 -19.86 -3.10 3.50
C LEU A 261 -19.50 -1.62 3.33
N ASP A 262 -18.25 -1.28 3.12
CA ASP A 262 -17.78 0.11 3.03
C ASP A 262 -18.53 0.94 1.98
N PRO A 263 -18.81 0.45 0.76
CA PRO A 263 -19.56 1.22 -0.24
C PRO A 263 -20.92 1.72 0.24
N ILE A 264 -21.53 1.03 1.21
CA ILE A 264 -22.84 1.39 1.77
C ILE A 264 -22.70 2.15 3.08
N LEU A 265 -21.88 1.64 4.00
CA LEU A 265 -21.80 2.19 5.35
C LEU A 265 -21.05 3.53 5.40
N VAL A 266 -20.03 3.74 4.57
CA VAL A 266 -19.26 4.99 4.57
C VAL A 266 -20.11 6.19 4.18
N PRO A 267 -20.88 6.20 3.09
CA PRO A 267 -21.78 7.32 2.76
C PRO A 267 -22.81 7.61 3.85
N ILE A 268 -23.43 6.58 4.44
CA ILE A 268 -24.40 6.76 5.53
C ILE A 268 -23.73 7.36 6.76
N ALA A 269 -22.54 6.86 7.11
CA ALA A 269 -21.79 7.34 8.27
C ALA A 269 -21.30 8.79 8.09
N GLN A 270 -20.99 9.21 6.87
CA GLN A 270 -20.62 10.59 6.57
C GLN A 270 -21.79 11.54 6.63
N GLU A 271 -23.01 11.11 6.27
CA GLU A 271 -24.23 11.91 6.32
C GLU A 271 -24.87 11.94 7.71
N ASP A 272 -25.10 10.75 8.31
CA ASP A 272 -25.67 10.58 9.65
C ASP A 272 -25.00 9.41 10.39
N PRO A 273 -23.86 9.66 11.07
CA PRO A 273 -23.10 8.62 11.74
C PRO A 273 -23.86 7.98 12.91
N GLN A 274 -24.77 8.71 13.57
CA GLN A 274 -25.60 8.16 14.66
C GLN A 274 -26.64 7.18 14.12
N TYR A 275 -27.22 7.48 12.96
CA TYR A 275 -28.10 6.55 12.27
C TYR A 275 -27.33 5.31 11.82
N ALA A 276 -26.13 5.49 11.23
CA ALA A 276 -25.29 4.39 10.80
C ALA A 276 -24.94 3.42 11.95
N LEU A 277 -24.61 3.93 13.14
CA LEU A 277 -24.35 3.08 14.32
C LEU A 277 -25.59 2.29 14.76
N LYS A 278 -26.78 2.92 14.77
CA LYS A 278 -28.04 2.22 15.09
C LYS A 278 -28.36 1.14 14.06
N PHE A 279 -28.12 1.42 12.78
CA PHE A 279 -28.30 0.47 11.69
C PHE A 279 -27.40 -0.76 11.87
N VAL A 280 -26.13 -0.53 12.23
CA VAL A 280 -25.16 -1.59 12.49
C VAL A 280 -25.50 -2.45 13.70
N ASP A 281 -26.17 -1.90 14.73
CA ASP A 281 -26.59 -2.66 15.92
C ASP A 281 -27.56 -3.80 15.60
N GLU A 282 -28.27 -3.73 14.48
CA GLU A 282 -29.21 -4.77 14.03
C GLU A 282 -28.51 -5.98 13.37
N PHE A 283 -27.21 -5.87 13.03
CA PHE A 283 -26.45 -6.97 12.46
C PHE A 283 -26.13 -8.08 13.49
N SER A 284 -25.79 -9.27 13.00
CA SER A 284 -25.23 -10.34 13.83
C SER A 284 -23.94 -9.88 14.50
N GLU A 285 -23.57 -10.44 15.65
CA GLU A 285 -22.37 -10.05 16.42
C GLU A 285 -21.08 -10.03 15.59
N GLU A 286 -20.95 -10.98 14.67
CA GLU A 286 -19.79 -11.10 13.80
C GLU A 286 -19.68 -9.94 12.79
N VAL A 287 -20.78 -9.63 12.10
CA VAL A 287 -20.88 -8.54 11.12
C VAL A 287 -20.82 -7.19 11.81
N ARG A 288 -21.55 -7.03 12.93
CA ARG A 288 -21.64 -5.80 13.71
C ARG A 288 -20.28 -5.24 14.07
N ARG A 289 -19.37 -6.10 14.55
CA ARG A 289 -18.03 -5.66 14.94
C ARG A 289 -17.30 -4.98 13.78
N THR A 290 -17.27 -5.59 12.59
CA THR A 290 -16.63 -5.03 11.40
C THR A 290 -17.34 -3.77 10.93
N ALA A 291 -18.67 -3.80 10.84
CA ALA A 291 -19.47 -2.67 10.41
C ALA A 291 -19.32 -1.46 11.36
N THR A 292 -19.23 -1.67 12.68
CA THR A 292 -18.95 -0.60 13.65
C THR A 292 -17.59 0.06 13.38
N PHE A 293 -16.56 -0.73 13.06
CA PHE A 293 -15.26 -0.16 12.68
C PHE A 293 -15.38 0.73 11.45
N THR A 294 -16.04 0.29 10.39
CA THR A 294 -16.27 1.09 9.18
C THR A 294 -16.99 2.39 9.49
N VAL A 295 -18.09 2.35 10.25
CA VAL A 295 -18.87 3.54 10.60
C VAL A 295 -18.08 4.52 11.45
N VAL A 296 -17.39 4.02 12.50
CA VAL A 296 -16.59 4.87 13.39
C VAL A 296 -15.43 5.51 12.65
N HIS A 297 -14.77 4.76 11.74
CA HIS A 297 -13.67 5.28 10.93
C HIS A 297 -14.17 6.38 9.98
N ALA A 298 -15.24 6.13 9.23
CA ALA A 298 -15.84 7.13 8.35
C ALA A 298 -16.33 8.39 9.10
N TRP A 299 -16.79 8.22 10.34
CA TRP A 299 -17.15 9.35 11.21
C TRP A 299 -15.92 10.12 11.67
N ALA A 300 -14.83 9.42 12.03
CA ALA A 300 -13.59 10.02 12.47
C ALA A 300 -12.93 10.89 11.38
N ASP A 301 -13.08 10.53 10.10
CA ASP A 301 -12.61 11.35 8.97
C ASP A 301 -13.27 12.74 8.92
N THR A 302 -14.47 12.88 9.48
CA THR A 302 -15.24 14.14 9.45
C THR A 302 -15.25 14.87 10.79
N ASP A 303 -15.41 14.13 11.89
CA ASP A 303 -15.43 14.66 13.26
C ASP A 303 -14.87 13.62 14.25
N PRO A 304 -13.54 13.55 14.41
CA PRO A 304 -12.90 12.57 15.27
C PRO A 304 -13.25 12.73 16.75
N LEU A 305 -13.53 13.95 17.22
CA LEU A 305 -13.90 14.18 18.63
C LEU A 305 -15.31 13.65 18.92
N ALA A 306 -16.26 13.85 18.01
CA ALA A 306 -17.59 13.27 18.14
C ALA A 306 -17.55 11.74 18.05
N ALA A 307 -16.74 11.18 17.15
CA ALA A 307 -16.52 9.74 17.03
C ALA A 307 -15.95 9.13 18.32
N LEU A 308 -14.90 9.76 18.93
CA LEU A 308 -14.34 9.33 20.23
C LEU A 308 -15.41 9.27 21.32
N LYS A 309 -16.24 10.31 21.41
CA LYS A 309 -17.30 10.36 22.40
C LYS A 309 -18.32 9.25 22.17
N ALA A 310 -18.76 9.06 20.92
CA ALA A 310 -19.72 8.03 20.57
C ALA A 310 -19.20 6.61 20.89
N VAL A 311 -17.92 6.34 20.62
CA VAL A 311 -17.29 5.04 20.94
C VAL A 311 -17.35 4.75 22.44
N THR A 312 -17.21 5.75 23.31
CA THR A 312 -17.32 5.55 24.77
C THR A 312 -18.74 5.19 25.24
N GLU A 313 -19.76 5.49 24.42
CA GLU A 313 -21.16 5.22 24.69
C GLU A 313 -21.65 3.88 24.10
N LEU A 314 -20.77 3.11 23.43
CA LEU A 314 -21.10 1.80 22.85
C LEU A 314 -21.19 0.71 23.94
N ASP A 315 -22.40 0.31 24.30
CA ASP A 315 -22.64 -0.66 25.38
C ASP A 315 -22.50 -2.13 24.93
N ASN A 316 -22.62 -2.41 23.63
CA ASN A 316 -22.73 -3.76 23.07
C ASN A 316 -21.41 -4.36 22.57
N HIS A 317 -20.26 -3.78 22.92
CA HIS A 317 -18.95 -4.23 22.46
C HIS A 317 -18.02 -4.61 23.62
N PRO A 318 -17.15 -5.64 23.46
CA PRO A 318 -16.13 -5.97 24.44
C PRO A 318 -15.14 -4.81 24.64
N ALA A 319 -14.64 -4.64 25.86
CA ALA A 319 -13.73 -3.55 26.22
C ALA A 319 -12.50 -3.42 25.26
N HIS A 320 -11.92 -4.54 24.82
CA HIS A 320 -10.79 -4.53 23.89
C HIS A 320 -11.17 -4.01 22.49
N VAL A 321 -12.43 -4.14 22.06
CA VAL A 321 -12.93 -3.56 20.79
C VAL A 321 -13.06 -2.05 20.95
N ILE A 322 -13.62 -1.59 22.07
CA ILE A 322 -13.70 -0.16 22.40
C ILE A 322 -12.31 0.47 22.43
N ASP A 323 -11.36 -0.16 23.14
CA ASP A 323 -9.96 0.34 23.21
C ASP A 323 -9.32 0.44 21.82
N ASN A 324 -9.56 -0.54 20.93
CA ASN A 324 -9.06 -0.50 19.56
C ASN A 324 -9.69 0.62 18.73
N LEU A 325 -11.02 0.80 18.82
CA LEU A 325 -11.72 1.88 18.14
C LEU A 325 -11.21 3.25 18.61
N LEU A 326 -11.14 3.48 19.93
CA LEU A 326 -10.59 4.72 20.49
C LEU A 326 -9.15 4.98 20.05
N THR A 327 -8.33 3.94 19.98
CA THR A 327 -6.94 4.05 19.53
C THR A 327 -6.86 4.42 18.05
N ASN A 328 -7.68 3.81 17.19
CA ASN A 328 -7.69 4.12 15.75
C ASN A 328 -8.16 5.54 15.49
N VAL A 329 -9.28 5.97 16.10
CA VAL A 329 -9.73 7.36 16.00
C VAL A 329 -8.70 8.34 16.57
N GLY A 330 -8.02 7.94 17.65
CA GLY A 330 -6.91 8.72 18.22
C GLY A 330 -5.75 8.92 17.24
N TRP A 331 -5.41 7.90 16.44
CA TRP A 331 -4.40 8.00 15.39
C TRP A 331 -4.81 8.95 14.26
N GLU A 332 -6.08 8.92 13.83
CA GLU A 332 -6.62 9.87 12.84
C GLU A 332 -6.48 11.30 13.36
N LEU A 333 -6.95 11.57 14.58
CA LEU A 333 -6.82 12.88 15.19
C LEU A 333 -5.37 13.33 15.34
N ALA A 334 -4.47 12.44 15.77
CA ALA A 334 -3.05 12.74 15.91
C ALA A 334 -2.35 13.03 14.59
N SER A 335 -2.84 12.38 13.50
CA SER A 335 -2.33 12.61 12.14
C SER A 335 -2.74 13.97 11.60
N ASP A 336 -3.98 14.38 11.82
CA ASP A 336 -4.53 15.61 11.25
C ASP A 336 -4.29 16.82 12.13
N SER A 337 -4.58 16.70 13.42
CA SER A 337 -4.53 17.80 14.39
C SER A 337 -3.74 17.42 15.64
N PRO A 338 -2.38 17.40 15.60
CA PRO A 338 -1.56 16.91 16.71
C PRO A 338 -1.76 17.70 18.01
N TYR A 339 -2.08 18.99 17.96
CA TYR A 339 -2.37 19.80 19.14
C TYR A 339 -3.67 19.37 19.82
N GLU A 340 -4.74 19.18 19.04
CA GLU A 340 -6.03 18.71 19.56
C GLU A 340 -5.92 17.29 20.10
N ALA A 341 -5.11 16.44 19.47
CA ALA A 341 -4.83 15.10 19.97
C ALA A 341 -4.24 15.12 21.37
N VAL A 342 -3.24 15.97 21.62
CA VAL A 342 -2.60 16.09 22.94
C VAL A 342 -3.56 16.67 23.98
N GLU A 343 -4.45 17.60 23.59
CA GLU A 343 -5.42 18.21 24.48
C GLU A 343 -6.57 17.26 24.86
N HIS A 344 -7.07 16.49 23.91
CA HIS A 344 -8.32 15.74 24.10
C HIS A 344 -8.14 14.24 24.34
N LEU A 345 -7.17 13.56 23.72
CA LEU A 345 -7.01 12.09 23.83
C LEU A 345 -6.71 11.58 25.26
N PRO A 346 -6.05 12.33 26.16
CA PRO A 346 -5.76 11.82 27.51
C PRO A 346 -6.97 11.33 28.31
N GLN A 347 -8.16 11.83 27.99
CA GLN A 347 -9.40 11.44 28.68
C GLN A 347 -10.07 10.19 28.09
N TYR A 348 -9.73 9.81 26.87
CA TYR A 348 -10.35 8.68 26.15
C TYR A 348 -9.50 7.43 26.11
N LEU A 349 -8.17 7.57 26.01
CA LEU A 349 -7.26 6.46 25.82
C LEU A 349 -6.72 5.89 27.13
N SER A 350 -6.52 4.57 27.19
CA SER A 350 -5.72 3.94 28.23
C SER A 350 -4.29 4.53 28.25
N ARG A 351 -3.57 4.39 29.37
CA ARG A 351 -2.21 4.95 29.49
C ARG A 351 -1.27 4.45 28.38
N ASP A 352 -1.32 3.16 28.08
CA ASP A 352 -0.45 2.55 27.08
C ASP A 352 -0.80 3.05 25.66
N ALA A 353 -2.08 3.02 25.26
CA ALA A 353 -2.54 3.52 23.96
C ALA A 353 -2.22 5.02 23.80
N ARG A 354 -2.48 5.80 24.85
CA ARG A 354 -2.17 7.24 24.93
C ARG A 354 -0.70 7.51 24.66
N LYS A 355 0.21 6.78 25.32
CA LYS A 355 1.66 6.96 25.14
C LYS A 355 2.02 6.85 23.65
N TYR A 356 1.63 5.77 22.98
CA TYR A 356 1.97 5.55 21.57
C TYR A 356 1.41 6.64 20.64
N VAL A 357 0.15 7.00 20.81
CA VAL A 357 -0.52 7.99 19.94
C VAL A 357 0.05 9.39 20.19
N LEU A 358 0.20 9.80 21.45
CA LEU A 358 0.68 11.14 21.76
C LEU A 358 2.18 11.34 21.49
N GLU A 359 3.01 10.30 21.57
CA GLU A 359 4.41 10.39 21.14
C GLU A 359 4.52 10.88 19.67
N TYR A 360 3.64 10.39 18.80
CA TYR A 360 3.60 10.86 17.42
C TYR A 360 3.23 12.34 17.31
N SER A 361 2.20 12.76 18.02
CA SER A 361 1.77 14.17 18.07
C SER A 361 2.87 15.07 18.64
N ILE A 362 3.48 14.69 19.75
CA ILE A 362 4.57 15.45 20.37
C ILE A 362 5.75 15.63 19.42
N ARG A 363 6.17 14.57 18.71
CA ARG A 363 7.26 14.65 17.71
C ARG A 363 6.95 15.64 16.57
N ARG A 364 5.68 15.78 16.19
CA ARG A 364 5.27 16.79 15.20
C ARG A 364 5.28 18.20 15.77
N ILE A 365 4.70 18.39 16.97
CA ILE A 365 4.62 19.70 17.63
C ILE A 365 6.02 20.24 17.93
N VAL A 366 6.97 19.40 18.36
CA VAL A 366 8.36 19.80 18.67
C VAL A 366 9.03 20.47 17.47
N ARG A 367 8.79 19.98 16.26
CA ARG A 367 9.37 20.58 15.04
C ARG A 367 8.89 22.00 14.77
N GLU A 368 7.68 22.33 15.24
CA GLU A 368 7.08 23.65 15.09
C GLU A 368 7.40 24.54 16.29
N SER A 369 7.21 24.02 17.49
CA SER A 369 7.42 24.73 18.77
C SER A 369 7.74 23.76 19.91
N PRO A 370 9.02 23.56 20.24
CA PRO A 370 9.41 22.77 21.42
C PRO A 370 8.80 23.29 22.73
N GLN A 371 8.60 24.60 22.85
CA GLN A 371 8.01 25.25 24.02
C GLN A 371 6.53 24.86 24.18
N ASP A 372 5.77 24.81 23.09
CA ASP A 372 4.38 24.36 23.14
C ASP A 372 4.28 22.89 23.48
N ALA A 373 5.15 22.04 22.90
CA ALA A 373 5.23 20.63 23.27
C ALA A 373 5.51 20.46 24.77
N THR A 374 6.47 21.21 25.30
CA THR A 374 6.80 21.20 26.75
C THR A 374 5.61 21.63 27.62
N ARG A 375 4.90 22.70 27.23
CA ARG A 375 3.72 23.17 27.94
C ARG A 375 2.63 22.08 27.96
N LEU A 376 2.34 21.50 26.82
CA LEU A 376 1.29 20.50 26.66
C LEU A 376 1.55 19.22 27.47
N ILE A 377 2.78 18.69 27.47
CA ILE A 377 3.07 17.47 28.24
C ILE A 377 2.98 17.72 29.75
N ASN A 378 3.26 18.95 30.23
CA ASN A 378 3.13 19.31 31.65
C ASN A 378 1.66 19.38 32.10
N GLU A 379 0.72 19.56 31.19
CA GLU A 379 -0.73 19.55 31.48
C GLU A 379 -1.30 18.13 31.58
N ILE A 380 -0.57 17.11 31.08
CA ILE A 380 -0.96 15.70 31.15
C ILE A 380 -0.45 15.06 32.44
N ALA A 381 -1.30 14.33 33.11
CA ALA A 381 -0.89 13.54 34.28
C ALA A 381 0.21 12.52 33.86
N HIS A 382 1.35 12.58 34.53
CA HIS A 382 2.57 11.82 34.20
C HIS A 382 3.13 12.11 32.78
N GLY A 383 2.80 13.27 32.18
CA GLY A 383 3.18 13.59 30.80
C GLY A 383 4.69 13.59 30.57
N VAL A 384 5.49 14.14 31.50
CA VAL A 384 6.96 14.13 31.43
C VAL A 384 7.52 12.70 31.53
N GLU A 385 6.95 11.86 32.42
CA GLU A 385 7.37 10.46 32.56
C GLU A 385 7.05 9.64 31.29
N ASP A 386 5.87 9.86 30.68
CA ASP A 386 5.37 9.06 29.56
C ASP A 386 5.87 9.56 28.19
N LEU A 387 6.02 10.86 28.00
CA LEU A 387 6.25 11.54 26.72
C LEU A 387 7.54 12.35 26.66
N GLY A 388 8.17 12.61 27.80
CA GLY A 388 9.35 13.48 27.89
C GLY A 388 10.54 12.96 27.08
N GLY A 389 10.73 11.63 27.00
CA GLY A 389 11.76 11.03 26.19
C GLY A 389 11.54 11.27 24.69
N ALA A 390 10.30 11.09 24.22
CA ALA A 390 9.93 11.36 22.83
C ALA A 390 10.10 12.85 22.47
N LEU A 391 9.72 13.76 23.39
CA LEU A 391 9.94 15.19 23.26
C LEU A 391 11.43 15.51 23.16
N ALA A 392 12.23 15.07 24.12
CA ALA A 392 13.65 15.36 24.16
C ALA A 392 14.40 14.79 22.96
N ALA A 393 14.09 13.57 22.54
CA ALA A 393 14.68 12.95 21.35
C ALA A 393 14.31 13.68 20.05
N ALA A 394 13.06 14.15 19.92
CA ALA A 394 12.65 14.96 18.77
C ALA A 394 13.32 16.34 18.78
N TRP A 395 13.39 16.97 19.95
CA TRP A 395 14.04 18.26 20.10
C TRP A 395 15.56 18.19 19.86
N ALA A 396 16.23 17.13 20.34
CA ALA A 396 17.66 16.94 20.13
C ALA A 396 18.08 16.86 18.67
N ARG A 397 17.19 16.43 17.76
CA ARG A 397 17.45 16.45 16.32
C ARG A 397 17.46 17.85 15.73
N GLU A 398 16.73 18.79 16.31
CA GLU A 398 16.64 20.18 15.87
C GLU A 398 17.67 21.05 16.62
N ASP A 399 17.75 20.92 17.95
CA ASP A 399 18.65 21.64 18.84
C ASP A 399 19.05 20.77 20.05
N ALA A 400 20.17 20.06 19.89
CA ALA A 400 20.68 19.14 20.91
C ALA A 400 21.00 19.84 22.24
N SER A 401 21.51 21.10 22.17
CA SER A 401 21.85 21.85 23.40
C SER A 401 20.61 22.22 24.21
N ALA A 402 19.58 22.76 23.51
CA ALA A 402 18.34 23.13 24.18
C ALA A 402 17.59 21.92 24.76
N ALA A 403 17.63 20.77 24.07
CA ALA A 403 17.07 19.53 24.58
C ALA A 403 17.76 19.04 25.85
N LEU A 404 19.09 19.10 25.88
CA LEU A 404 19.88 18.73 27.08
C LEU A 404 19.64 19.69 28.24
N ASP A 405 19.60 20.99 27.99
CA ASP A 405 19.26 22.00 29.01
C ASP A 405 17.87 21.76 29.62
N TRP A 406 16.91 21.35 28.78
CA TRP A 406 15.57 20.98 29.25
C TRP A 406 15.58 19.70 30.10
N ILE A 407 16.34 18.67 29.71
CA ILE A 407 16.50 17.44 30.53
C ILE A 407 17.12 17.76 31.87
N ASP A 408 18.17 18.60 31.91
CA ASP A 408 18.86 18.98 33.14
C ASP A 408 17.95 19.78 34.11
N ALA A 409 16.94 20.45 33.56
CA ALA A 409 15.93 21.16 34.36
C ALA A 409 14.84 20.23 34.94
N GLN A 410 14.77 18.96 34.52
CA GLN A 410 13.80 18.00 35.09
C GLN A 410 14.27 17.43 36.43
N GLU A 411 13.34 16.76 37.13
CA GLU A 411 13.67 16.05 38.37
C GLU A 411 14.82 15.07 38.16
N GLU A 412 15.78 15.05 39.10
CA GLU A 412 17.00 14.24 39.04
C GLU A 412 16.69 12.72 38.84
N THR A 413 15.53 12.27 39.30
CA THR A 413 15.05 10.88 39.14
C THR A 413 14.61 10.54 37.71
N LEU A 414 14.18 11.52 36.91
CA LEU A 414 13.72 11.34 35.52
C LEU A 414 14.84 11.49 34.50
N GLN A 415 15.88 12.29 34.82
CA GLN A 415 16.96 12.60 33.88
C GLN A 415 17.61 11.35 33.22
N PRO A 416 17.93 10.27 33.97
CA PRO A 416 18.55 9.09 33.36
C PRO A 416 17.66 8.41 32.30
N MET A 417 16.35 8.37 32.54
CA MET A 417 15.38 7.79 31.61
C MET A 417 15.24 8.68 30.37
N LEU A 418 15.10 9.98 30.55
CA LEU A 418 15.02 10.95 29.44
C LEU A 418 16.28 10.92 28.57
N LEU A 419 17.47 10.87 29.21
CA LEU A 419 18.73 10.74 28.49
C LEU A 419 18.81 9.42 27.69
N LEU A 420 18.40 8.30 28.30
CA LEU A 420 18.41 7.00 27.60
C LEU A 420 17.60 7.04 26.29
N GLU A 421 16.40 7.64 26.32
CA GLU A 421 15.54 7.78 25.14
C GLU A 421 16.06 8.83 24.14
N THR A 422 16.88 9.80 24.61
CA THR A 422 17.42 10.89 23.76
C THR A 422 18.74 10.52 23.09
N ILE A 423 19.54 9.63 23.68
CA ILE A 423 20.86 9.23 23.15
C ILE A 423 20.83 8.82 21.67
N PRO A 424 19.88 8.02 21.17
CA PRO A 424 19.82 7.69 19.75
C PRO A 424 19.75 8.92 18.85
N ALA A 425 18.97 9.93 19.22
CA ALA A 425 18.89 11.18 18.48
C ALA A 425 20.19 12.00 18.57
N LEU A 426 20.82 12.05 19.72
CA LEU A 426 22.14 12.71 19.88
C LEU A 426 23.21 12.03 19.02
N VAL A 427 23.22 10.69 18.94
CA VAL A 427 24.17 9.94 18.11
C VAL A 427 23.97 10.25 16.63
N GLU A 428 22.73 10.41 16.16
CA GLU A 428 22.43 10.81 14.77
C GLU A 428 23.01 12.19 14.45
N VAL A 429 22.96 13.13 15.40
CA VAL A 429 23.41 14.52 15.22
C VAL A 429 24.91 14.68 15.47
N ASP A 430 25.37 14.25 16.64
CA ASP A 430 26.76 14.34 17.08
C ASP A 430 27.13 13.21 18.06
N PRO A 431 27.77 12.12 17.57
CA PRO A 431 28.18 11.00 18.42
C PRO A 431 29.17 11.37 19.54
N ASP A 432 30.01 12.40 19.34
CA ASP A 432 30.96 12.83 20.37
C ASP A 432 30.23 13.59 21.49
N LEU A 433 29.23 14.41 21.16
CA LEU A 433 28.32 15.02 22.14
C LEU A 433 27.51 13.94 22.90
N ALA A 434 26.97 12.95 22.20
CA ALA A 434 26.26 11.83 22.82
C ALA A 434 27.13 11.09 23.85
N LEU A 435 28.39 10.77 23.48
CA LEU A 435 29.32 10.10 24.41
C LEU A 435 29.71 10.98 25.60
N SER A 436 29.98 12.26 25.38
CA SER A 436 30.31 13.18 26.45
C SER A 436 29.14 13.37 27.44
N THR A 437 27.93 13.45 26.91
CA THR A 437 26.68 13.51 27.71
C THR A 437 26.52 12.25 28.57
N ALA A 438 26.69 11.08 28.00
CA ALA A 438 26.65 9.81 28.72
C ALA A 438 27.73 9.70 29.80
N LEU A 439 28.97 10.18 29.53
CA LEU A 439 30.06 10.19 30.47
C LEU A 439 29.85 11.17 31.63
N ASN A 440 29.16 12.29 31.41
CA ASN A 440 28.87 13.27 32.44
C ASN A 440 27.75 12.81 33.38
N GLN A 441 26.97 11.80 33.01
CA GLN A 441 25.93 11.25 33.87
C GLN A 441 26.53 10.72 35.20
N LYS A 442 26.00 11.18 36.33
CA LYS A 442 26.33 10.65 37.66
C LYS A 442 25.70 9.26 37.79
N ILE A 443 26.52 8.25 38.01
CA ILE A 443 26.07 6.88 38.29
C ILE A 443 26.51 6.48 39.69
N SER A 444 25.64 5.76 40.41
CA SER A 444 25.97 5.14 41.68
C SER A 444 26.80 3.88 41.48
N ASP A 445 27.49 3.44 42.55
CA ASP A 445 28.28 2.20 42.50
C ASP A 445 27.41 1.01 42.07
N GLY A 446 27.86 0.33 41.04
CA GLY A 446 27.17 -0.83 40.44
C GLY A 446 26.08 -0.49 39.43
N GLN A 447 25.78 0.76 39.17
CA GLN A 447 24.90 1.18 38.06
C GLN A 447 25.67 1.25 36.76
N MET A 448 24.96 1.04 35.68
CA MET A 448 25.46 1.07 34.30
C MET A 448 25.30 2.48 33.72
N GLY A 449 26.36 3.03 33.14
CA GLY A 449 26.29 4.30 32.41
C GLY A 449 25.67 4.12 31.00
N LEU A 450 25.22 5.23 30.45
CA LEU A 450 24.53 5.21 29.12
C LEU A 450 25.47 5.11 27.92
N GLU A 451 26.78 5.07 28.11
CA GLU A 451 27.78 4.97 27.03
C GLU A 451 27.61 3.68 26.20
N TYR A 452 27.08 2.62 26.81
CA TYR A 452 26.78 1.39 26.06
C TYR A 452 25.73 1.62 24.99
N GLU A 453 24.74 2.50 25.25
CA GLU A 453 23.68 2.84 24.30
C GLU A 453 24.24 3.70 23.15
N VAL A 454 25.15 4.62 23.44
CA VAL A 454 25.87 5.38 22.41
C VAL A 454 26.61 4.44 21.46
N ILE A 455 27.39 3.49 22.03
CA ILE A 455 28.15 2.53 21.22
C ILE A 455 27.21 1.64 20.40
N ARG A 456 26.10 1.13 20.98
CA ARG A 456 25.11 0.31 20.31
C ARG A 456 24.49 1.07 19.13
N THR A 457 23.98 2.25 19.37
CA THR A 457 23.29 3.05 18.34
C THR A 457 24.25 3.47 17.22
N LEU A 458 25.47 3.92 17.57
CA LEU A 458 26.46 4.31 16.60
C LEU A 458 26.91 3.11 15.73
N ALA A 459 27.03 1.92 16.32
CA ALA A 459 27.41 0.72 15.59
C ALA A 459 26.40 0.33 14.51
N GLU A 460 25.12 0.68 14.66
CA GLU A 460 24.09 0.41 13.65
C GLU A 460 24.40 1.10 12.31
N SER A 461 25.07 2.26 12.35
CA SER A 461 25.45 3.05 11.16
C SER A 461 26.94 3.08 10.87
N ASP A 462 27.83 3.04 11.89
CA ASP A 462 29.28 3.19 11.76
C ASP A 462 30.05 2.33 12.79
N ILE A 463 30.19 1.03 12.50
CA ILE A 463 30.95 0.08 13.32
C ILE A 463 32.40 0.54 13.56
N PRO A 464 33.16 1.02 12.55
CA PRO A 464 34.51 1.53 12.78
C PRO A 464 34.58 2.64 13.81
N ARG A 465 33.70 3.64 13.74
CA ARG A 465 33.63 4.75 14.68
C ARG A 465 33.23 4.29 16.08
N ALA A 466 32.19 3.44 16.18
CA ALA A 466 31.78 2.84 17.44
C ALA A 466 32.92 2.07 18.12
N THR A 467 33.69 1.30 17.35
CA THR A 467 34.87 0.57 17.83
C THR A 467 35.96 1.54 18.33
N ALA A 468 36.23 2.62 17.60
CA ALA A 468 37.20 3.64 18.01
C ALA A 468 36.80 4.39 19.30
N MET A 469 35.51 4.47 19.61
CA MET A 469 35.02 5.10 20.84
C MET A 469 35.04 4.18 22.08
N LEU A 470 35.12 2.85 21.92
CA LEU A 470 35.15 1.89 23.04
C LEU A 470 36.21 2.21 24.12
N PRO A 471 37.44 2.67 23.82
CA PRO A 471 38.43 3.01 24.85
C PRO A 471 37.93 4.07 25.82
N GLN A 472 37.07 4.99 25.39
CA GLN A 472 36.57 6.11 26.20
C GLN A 472 35.44 5.71 27.17
N VAL A 473 34.75 4.57 26.90
CA VAL A 473 33.69 4.04 27.75
C VAL A 473 34.23 3.74 29.17
N ARG A 474 33.48 4.12 30.22
CA ARG A 474 33.84 3.82 31.62
C ARG A 474 34.08 2.34 31.84
N ALA A 475 35.16 2.02 32.56
CA ALA A 475 35.53 0.64 32.89
C ALA A 475 34.44 -0.08 33.73
N GLY A 476 34.49 -1.39 33.72
CA GLY A 476 33.54 -2.22 34.47
C GLY A 476 32.35 -2.69 33.65
N GLU A 477 31.17 -2.68 34.25
CA GLU A 477 29.96 -3.23 33.66
C GLU A 477 29.52 -2.50 32.38
N THR A 478 29.62 -1.16 32.40
CA THR A 478 29.27 -0.32 31.22
C THR A 478 30.12 -0.69 29.99
N LYS A 479 31.45 -0.81 30.17
CA LYS A 479 32.34 -1.21 29.06
C LYS A 479 32.06 -2.63 28.60
N SER A 480 31.82 -3.53 29.52
CA SER A 480 31.47 -4.91 29.19
C SER A 480 30.19 -4.98 28.37
N ARG A 481 29.18 -4.19 28.74
CA ARG A 481 27.92 -4.08 27.99
C ARG A 481 28.14 -3.45 26.62
N ALA A 482 28.87 -2.34 26.54
CA ALA A 482 29.18 -1.66 25.29
C ALA A 482 29.87 -2.57 24.28
N CYS A 483 30.88 -3.35 24.75
CA CYS A 483 31.52 -4.34 23.88
C CYS A 483 30.55 -5.40 23.39
N ALA A 484 29.72 -5.94 24.29
CA ALA A 484 28.74 -6.98 23.95
C ALA A 484 27.69 -6.47 22.93
N GLU A 485 27.19 -5.26 23.08
CA GLU A 485 26.23 -4.65 22.15
C GLU A 485 26.87 -4.40 20.77
N LEU A 486 28.10 -3.87 20.72
CA LEU A 486 28.83 -3.72 19.47
C LEU A 486 28.98 -5.07 18.75
N GLY A 487 29.38 -6.13 19.48
CA GLY A 487 29.48 -7.47 18.90
C GLY A 487 28.17 -8.01 18.37
N ARG A 488 27.05 -7.76 19.07
CA ARG A 488 25.70 -8.16 18.59
C ARG A 488 25.30 -7.42 17.32
N VAL A 489 25.54 -6.11 17.26
CA VAL A 489 25.28 -5.33 16.04
C VAL A 489 26.12 -5.84 14.86
N MET A 490 27.41 -6.13 15.07
CA MET A 490 28.26 -6.71 14.03
C MET A 490 27.71 -8.04 13.52
N VAL A 491 27.26 -8.93 14.43
CA VAL A 491 26.63 -10.20 14.05
C VAL A 491 25.36 -9.96 13.22
N ASN A 492 24.51 -9.03 13.64
CA ASN A 492 23.26 -8.73 12.93
C ASN A 492 23.47 -8.09 11.55
N GLN A 493 24.64 -7.45 11.34
CA GLN A 493 25.07 -6.95 10.04
C GLN A 493 25.87 -7.97 9.21
N ASN A 494 25.88 -9.25 9.61
CA ASN A 494 26.60 -10.35 8.96
C ASN A 494 28.13 -10.20 9.03
N GLU A 495 28.67 -9.44 9.98
CA GLU A 495 30.11 -9.27 10.22
C GLU A 495 30.63 -10.21 11.32
N SER A 496 30.15 -11.45 11.36
CA SER A 496 30.42 -12.40 12.44
C SER A 496 31.93 -12.68 12.63
N SER A 497 32.69 -12.78 11.54
CA SER A 497 34.15 -12.98 11.60
C SER A 497 34.88 -11.78 12.21
N ALA A 498 34.44 -10.56 11.89
CA ALA A 498 34.99 -9.33 12.48
C ALA A 498 34.64 -9.22 13.96
N ALA A 499 33.40 -9.60 14.33
CA ALA A 499 32.98 -9.67 15.73
C ALA A 499 33.84 -10.64 16.55
N ILE A 500 34.12 -11.85 16.03
CA ILE A 500 34.98 -12.84 16.71
C ILE A 500 36.40 -12.30 16.86
N LYS A 501 36.93 -11.66 15.82
CA LYS A 501 38.26 -11.04 15.87
C LYS A 501 38.35 -9.96 16.95
N LEU A 502 37.37 -9.03 16.97
CA LEU A 502 37.27 -7.99 18.00
C LEU A 502 37.24 -8.60 19.40
N GLY A 503 36.42 -9.63 19.61
CA GLY A 503 36.34 -10.33 20.90
C GLY A 503 37.67 -10.93 21.35
N SER A 504 38.45 -11.45 20.42
CA SER A 504 39.78 -12.04 20.71
C SER A 504 40.83 -11.00 21.07
N GLU A 505 40.66 -9.74 20.63
CA GLU A 505 41.52 -8.59 20.93
C GLU A 505 41.15 -7.90 22.23
N LEU A 506 39.95 -8.18 22.81
CA LEU A 506 39.52 -7.61 24.08
C LEU A 506 40.33 -8.15 25.26
N PRO A 507 40.49 -7.37 26.35
CA PRO A 507 41.00 -7.87 27.62
C PRO A 507 40.25 -9.10 28.12
N GLU A 508 40.93 -10.07 28.69
CA GLU A 508 40.35 -11.35 29.13
C GLU A 508 39.12 -11.16 30.06
N SER A 509 39.16 -10.14 30.91
CA SER A 509 38.04 -9.79 31.79
C SER A 509 36.74 -9.42 31.09
N LEU A 510 36.78 -9.02 29.81
CA LEU A 510 35.62 -8.67 29.00
C LEU A 510 35.19 -9.78 28.06
N GLN A 511 36.07 -10.73 27.73
CA GLN A 511 35.83 -11.75 26.73
C GLN A 511 34.66 -12.68 27.07
N ASP A 512 34.49 -13.11 28.33
CA ASP A 512 33.46 -14.06 28.72
C ASP A 512 32.04 -13.54 28.45
N LYS A 513 31.75 -12.29 28.81
CA LYS A 513 30.46 -11.68 28.55
C LYS A 513 30.27 -11.38 27.08
N TYR A 514 31.31 -10.93 26.40
CA TYR A 514 31.30 -10.66 24.97
C TYR A 514 30.98 -11.91 24.16
N PHE A 515 31.78 -12.96 24.29
CA PHE A 515 31.57 -14.20 23.51
C PHE A 515 30.23 -14.86 23.84
N ARG A 516 29.77 -14.80 25.09
CA ARG A 516 28.44 -15.29 25.44
C ARG A 516 27.34 -14.54 24.69
N ALA A 517 27.47 -13.21 24.57
CA ALA A 517 26.50 -12.38 23.87
C ALA A 517 26.47 -12.70 22.36
N ILE A 518 27.62 -12.73 21.69
CA ILE A 518 27.65 -12.97 20.23
C ILE A 518 27.29 -14.43 19.88
N ILE A 519 27.65 -15.42 20.68
CA ILE A 519 27.26 -16.82 20.48
C ILE A 519 25.73 -16.96 20.59
N ASN A 520 25.15 -16.31 21.60
CA ASN A 520 23.70 -16.30 21.74
C ASN A 520 22.99 -15.61 20.58
N GLU A 521 23.53 -14.51 20.09
CA GLU A 521 22.99 -13.78 18.95
C GLU A 521 23.06 -14.61 17.66
N LEU A 522 24.25 -15.16 17.33
CA LEU A 522 24.45 -16.06 16.20
C LEU A 522 23.47 -17.24 16.22
N TYR A 523 23.34 -17.90 17.37
CA TYR A 523 22.41 -19.03 17.49
C TYR A 523 20.95 -18.64 17.29
N ASN A 524 20.54 -17.44 17.77
CA ASN A 524 19.18 -16.96 17.63
C ASN A 524 18.86 -16.48 16.22
N GLN A 525 19.85 -15.90 15.54
CA GLN A 525 19.72 -15.48 14.15
C GLN A 525 19.56 -16.68 13.22
N ASP A 526 20.56 -17.57 13.23
CA ASP A 526 20.54 -18.83 12.48
C ASP A 526 21.48 -19.85 13.12
N ARG A 527 21.02 -21.08 13.31
CA ARG A 527 21.85 -22.19 13.80
C ARG A 527 23.03 -22.48 12.88
N VAL A 528 22.85 -22.32 11.57
CA VAL A 528 23.90 -22.53 10.58
C VAL A 528 24.96 -21.44 10.67
N ALA A 529 24.58 -20.19 10.91
CA ALA A 529 25.53 -19.08 11.09
C ALA A 529 26.49 -19.30 12.25
N LEU A 530 26.00 -19.82 13.39
CA LEU A 530 26.89 -20.20 14.50
C LEU A 530 27.83 -21.36 14.12
N TYR A 531 27.33 -22.37 13.37
CA TYR A 531 28.14 -23.50 12.92
C TYR A 531 29.29 -23.06 12.02
N GLU A 532 29.04 -22.17 11.09
CA GLU A 532 30.05 -21.67 10.13
C GLU A 532 31.23 -20.96 10.80
N VAL A 533 31.00 -20.38 11.98
CA VAL A 533 32.03 -19.64 12.71
C VAL A 533 32.61 -20.39 13.92
N LEU A 534 32.18 -21.65 14.18
CA LEU A 534 32.67 -22.42 15.33
C LEU A 534 34.21 -22.53 15.38
N ASP A 535 34.85 -22.75 14.21
CA ASP A 535 36.29 -22.87 14.09
C ASP A 535 37.02 -21.56 14.36
N LEU A 536 36.36 -20.42 14.15
CA LEU A 536 36.92 -19.08 14.36
C LEU A 536 36.89 -18.65 15.82
N LEU A 537 36.01 -19.27 16.63
CA LEU A 537 35.93 -18.96 18.06
C LEU A 537 37.20 -19.43 18.79
N PRO A 538 37.70 -18.65 19.79
CA PRO A 538 38.76 -19.15 20.66
C PRO A 538 38.33 -20.47 21.34
N GLN A 539 39.29 -21.41 21.45
CA GLN A 539 39.04 -22.77 21.94
C GLN A 539 38.20 -22.82 23.23
N LYS A 540 38.43 -21.90 24.15
CA LYS A 540 37.67 -21.76 25.40
C LYS A 540 36.15 -21.62 25.15
N TYR A 541 35.71 -20.99 24.07
CA TYR A 541 34.31 -20.70 23.79
C TYR A 541 33.67 -21.67 22.78
N GLN A 542 34.45 -22.48 22.06
CA GLN A 542 33.93 -23.48 21.13
C GLN A 542 33.02 -24.48 21.82
N ARG A 543 33.41 -24.95 23.03
CA ARG A 543 32.61 -25.85 23.84
C ARG A 543 31.28 -25.22 24.25
N ASP A 544 31.30 -23.98 24.70
CA ASP A 544 30.08 -23.27 25.11
C ASP A 544 29.15 -23.04 23.89
N ALA A 545 29.70 -22.71 22.72
CA ALA A 545 28.95 -22.56 21.48
C ALA A 545 28.33 -23.87 21.03
N ALA A 546 29.08 -24.99 21.06
CA ALA A 546 28.56 -26.31 20.73
C ALA A 546 27.42 -26.75 21.66
N ALA A 547 27.44 -26.33 22.93
CA ALA A 547 26.39 -26.66 23.88
C ALA A 547 25.02 -26.01 23.52
N TYR A 548 25.00 -24.93 22.76
CA TYR A 548 23.74 -24.29 22.33
C TYR A 548 22.90 -25.18 21.43
N TYR A 549 23.50 -26.04 20.60
CA TYR A 549 22.78 -26.97 19.73
C TYR A 549 21.96 -28.03 20.48
N TYR A 550 22.27 -28.26 21.76
CA TYR A 550 21.60 -29.19 22.62
C TYR A 550 20.58 -28.53 23.58
N ARG A 551 20.39 -27.22 23.49
CA ARG A 551 19.38 -26.47 24.27
C ARG A 551 18.05 -26.41 23.52
N PRO A 552 16.92 -26.88 24.10
CA PRO A 552 15.62 -26.69 23.47
C PRO A 552 15.23 -25.21 23.47
N ARG A 553 14.80 -24.66 22.34
CA ARG A 553 14.29 -23.27 22.22
C ARG A 553 12.92 -23.08 22.88
N SER A 554 12.12 -24.12 22.96
CA SER A 554 10.80 -24.13 23.62
C SER A 554 10.52 -25.45 24.30
N ARG A 555 9.52 -25.48 25.21
CA ARG A 555 9.03 -26.71 25.86
C ARG A 555 8.50 -27.76 24.88
N PHE A 556 8.28 -27.39 23.62
CA PHE A 556 7.73 -28.24 22.55
C PHE A 556 8.80 -28.70 21.54
N GLU A 557 10.04 -28.22 21.61
CA GLU A 557 11.13 -28.68 20.74
C GLU A 557 11.78 -29.95 21.32
N SER A 558 11.59 -31.06 20.63
CA SER A 558 12.32 -32.31 20.94
C SER A 558 13.72 -32.29 20.28
N PHE A 559 14.66 -32.97 20.88
CA PHE A 559 16.06 -33.16 20.45
C PHE A 559 16.23 -33.62 18.99
N SER A 560 15.17 -34.21 18.39
CA SER A 560 15.18 -34.73 17.02
C SER A 560 15.22 -33.66 15.91
N ARG A 561 14.95 -32.39 16.22
CA ARG A 561 14.93 -31.32 15.19
C ARG A 561 16.30 -30.80 14.80
N THR A 562 17.35 -31.02 15.59
CA THR A 562 18.73 -30.59 15.23
C THR A 562 19.21 -31.31 13.97
N HIS A 563 18.81 -32.59 13.79
CA HIS A 563 19.11 -33.38 12.58
C HIS A 563 18.47 -32.85 11.28
N TRP A 564 17.55 -31.90 11.34
CA TRP A 564 16.94 -31.33 10.14
C TRP A 564 17.78 -30.22 9.50
N TYR A 565 18.70 -29.65 10.28
CA TYR A 565 19.52 -28.51 9.83
C TYR A 565 20.95 -28.92 9.48
N PHE A 566 21.42 -30.09 9.92
CA PHE A 566 22.81 -30.51 9.81
C PHE A 566 22.93 -31.95 9.32
N THR A 567 23.98 -32.22 8.52
CA THR A 567 24.38 -33.58 8.15
C THR A 567 24.98 -34.32 9.34
N ASP A 568 25.07 -35.63 9.24
CA ASP A 568 25.70 -36.47 10.31
C ASP A 568 27.15 -36.03 10.55
N GLU A 569 27.92 -35.72 9.51
CA GLU A 569 29.29 -35.21 9.61
C GLU A 569 29.37 -33.88 10.35
N GLN A 570 28.43 -32.96 10.09
CA GLN A 570 28.33 -31.68 10.79
C GLN A 570 27.97 -31.87 12.27
N LEU A 571 27.10 -32.82 12.58
CA LEU A 571 26.75 -33.17 13.96
C LEU A 571 27.92 -33.78 14.71
N GLU A 572 28.67 -34.70 14.08
CA GLU A 572 29.91 -35.26 14.64
C GLU A 572 30.94 -34.13 14.92
N LYS A 573 31.06 -33.16 14.03
CA LYS A 573 31.91 -32.00 14.24
C LYS A 573 31.46 -31.16 15.44
N ILE A 574 30.16 -30.86 15.58
CA ILE A 574 29.61 -30.14 16.74
C ILE A 574 29.88 -30.91 18.05
N GLU A 575 29.68 -32.23 18.04
CA GLU A 575 29.93 -33.06 19.20
C GLU A 575 31.40 -33.10 19.60
N SER A 576 32.33 -33.06 18.64
CA SER A 576 33.76 -32.99 18.90
C SER A 576 34.16 -31.75 19.70
N TYR A 577 33.53 -30.62 19.46
CA TYR A 577 33.76 -29.41 20.27
C TYR A 577 33.17 -29.47 21.67
N ARG A 578 32.09 -30.22 21.85
CA ARG A 578 31.47 -30.39 23.17
C ARG A 578 32.33 -31.23 24.12
N THR A 579 33.13 -32.11 23.56
CA THR A 579 33.99 -33.05 24.32
C THR A 579 35.40 -32.49 24.60
N LEU A 580 35.73 -31.30 24.01
CA LEU A 580 36.92 -30.53 24.34
C LEU A 580 36.80 -29.92 25.75
#